data_c0b6cc3c9facff68bf4bd8b1d175d490
#
_entry.id   c0b6cc3c9facff68bf4bd8b1d175d490
#
_cell.length_a   1.000
_cell.length_b   1.000
_cell.length_c   1.000
_cell.angle_alpha   90.00
_cell.angle_beta   90.00
_cell.angle_gamma   90.00
#
_symmetry.space_group_name_H-M   'P 1'
#
loop_
_entity.id
_entity.type
_entity.pdbx_description
1 polymer ?
#
loop_
_entity_poly.entity_id
_entity_poly.type
_entity_poly.pdbx_seq_one_letter_code
_entity_poly.pdbx_strand_id
1 'polypeptide(L)'
;PTISDYDYDMMMQRLIRLEEEHPELADENSPTKRVGGAVLKEFEQVTHEIQMQSLGDVFSEKELKEFDGRVRAAVDEEPEYVVEMKIDGLSVSLEYENGRFMRGSTRGDGNVGENITENLKTVKSIPLVIENAPRHLEVRGEVYMPKKSFAKVNAEKEENGEAVFANPRNAAAGSLRQKDPKITAKRHLDIFVFNIQRINGKVLTGHKQSLDYIKELGFKTIPFYTPCTNIEDAIK
;
A
#
# COMPACT_ATOMS: atom_id res chain seq x y z
N PRO A 1 -19.63 2.21 6.15
CA PRO A 1 -19.29 3.35 7.00
C PRO A 1 -20.13 3.32 8.26
N THR A 2 -19.58 3.67 9.40
CA THR A 2 -20.26 3.70 10.70
C THR A 2 -20.96 5.05 10.95
N ILE A 3 -20.65 6.05 10.15
CA ILE A 3 -21.22 7.41 10.19
C ILE A 3 -21.63 7.85 8.78
N SER A 4 -22.53 8.84 8.66
CA SER A 4 -22.89 9.43 7.37
C SER A 4 -21.79 10.33 6.82
N ASP A 5 -21.79 10.59 5.50
CA ASP A 5 -20.84 11.52 4.88
C ASP A 5 -20.99 12.93 5.47
N TYR A 6 -22.22 13.35 5.77
CA TYR A 6 -22.50 14.64 6.42
C TYR A 6 -21.86 14.74 7.81
N ASP A 7 -22.01 13.71 8.66
CA ASP A 7 -21.41 13.69 9.99
C ASP A 7 -19.88 13.70 9.90
N TYR A 8 -19.31 12.95 8.95
CA TYR A 8 -17.88 12.96 8.68
C TYR A 8 -17.38 14.36 8.32
N ASP A 9 -18.05 15.04 7.39
CA ASP A 9 -17.66 16.38 6.94
C ASP A 9 -17.77 17.40 8.08
N MET A 10 -18.82 17.31 8.92
CA MET A 10 -18.98 18.17 10.10
C MET A 10 -17.85 17.93 11.13
N MET A 11 -17.48 16.69 11.35
CA MET A 11 -16.33 16.35 12.24
C MET A 11 -15.02 16.90 11.69
N MET A 12 -14.79 16.78 10.38
CA MET A 12 -13.60 17.33 9.71
C MET A 12 -13.52 18.85 9.84
N GLN A 13 -14.63 19.56 9.60
CA GLN A 13 -14.67 21.02 9.78
C GLN A 13 -14.42 21.44 11.23
N ARG A 14 -14.93 20.68 12.19
CA ARG A 14 -14.64 20.94 13.61
C ARG A 14 -13.17 20.72 13.93
N LEU A 15 -12.56 19.66 13.42
CA LEU A 15 -11.15 19.38 13.63
C LEU A 15 -10.27 20.47 13.02
N ILE A 16 -10.55 20.94 11.81
CA ILE A 16 -9.83 22.05 11.17
C ILE A 16 -9.85 23.30 12.08
N ARG A 17 -11.03 23.68 12.61
CA ARG A 17 -11.13 24.84 13.50
C ARG A 17 -10.33 24.66 14.81
N LEU A 18 -10.37 23.47 15.40
CA LEU A 18 -9.61 23.18 16.61
C LEU A 18 -8.09 23.25 16.35
N GLU A 19 -7.62 22.80 15.21
CA GLU A 19 -6.21 22.91 14.83
C GLU A 19 -5.78 24.35 14.52
N GLU A 20 -6.70 25.18 14.03
CA GLU A 20 -6.47 26.63 13.85
C GLU A 20 -6.45 27.39 15.17
N GLU A 21 -7.33 27.04 16.11
CA GLU A 21 -7.41 27.64 17.44
C GLU A 21 -6.26 27.18 18.36
N HIS A 22 -5.75 25.96 18.14
CA HIS A 22 -4.71 25.31 18.93
C HIS A 22 -3.59 24.73 18.05
N PRO A 23 -2.78 25.58 17.39
CA PRO A 23 -1.70 25.12 16.49
C PRO A 23 -0.67 24.22 17.18
N GLU A 24 -0.49 24.36 18.50
CA GLU A 24 0.40 23.55 19.31
C GLU A 24 -0.06 22.08 19.44
N LEU A 25 -1.33 21.79 19.17
CA LEU A 25 -1.91 20.44 19.16
C LEU A 25 -2.04 19.85 17.75
N ALA A 26 -1.73 20.64 16.72
CA ALA A 26 -1.84 20.18 15.34
C ALA A 26 -0.83 19.06 15.05
N ASP A 27 -1.31 17.97 14.45
CA ASP A 27 -0.53 16.76 14.15
C ASP A 27 -0.27 16.65 12.63
N GLU A 28 0.98 16.33 12.26
CA GLU A 28 1.36 16.08 10.85
C GLU A 28 0.62 14.90 10.22
N ASN A 29 0.13 13.97 11.03
CA ASN A 29 -0.69 12.84 10.61
C ASN A 29 -2.20 13.06 10.85
N SER A 30 -2.62 14.31 11.04
CA SER A 30 -4.05 14.64 11.10
C SER A 30 -4.76 14.28 9.79
N PRO A 31 -6.00 13.76 9.86
CA PRO A 31 -6.83 13.58 8.67
C PRO A 31 -7.00 14.85 7.83
N THR A 32 -6.93 16.04 8.46
CA THR A 32 -7.04 17.35 7.80
C THR A 32 -5.88 17.63 6.85
N LYS A 33 -4.70 17.02 7.11
CA LYS A 33 -3.47 17.21 6.33
C LYS A 33 -3.28 16.19 5.21
N ARG A 34 -4.20 15.22 5.03
CA ARG A 34 -4.09 14.19 3.96
C ARG A 34 -3.90 14.76 2.55
N VAL A 35 -4.39 15.95 2.27
CA VAL A 35 -4.38 16.59 0.94
C VAL A 35 -3.64 17.94 0.97
N GLY A 36 -2.83 18.18 2.01
CA GLY A 36 -2.18 19.47 2.26
C GLY A 36 -0.76 19.62 1.72
N GLY A 37 -0.16 18.58 1.15
CA GLY A 37 1.22 18.59 0.70
C GLY A 37 1.51 19.64 -0.38
N ALA A 38 2.70 20.27 -0.31
CA ALA A 38 3.16 21.22 -1.29
C ALA A 38 3.44 20.56 -2.65
N VAL A 39 3.34 21.34 -3.74
CA VAL A 39 3.74 20.88 -5.07
C VAL A 39 5.25 20.65 -5.09
N LEU A 40 5.68 19.43 -5.38
CA LEU A 40 7.08 19.05 -5.43
C LEU A 40 7.72 19.43 -6.76
N LYS A 41 8.98 19.84 -6.73
CA LYS A 41 9.78 20.01 -7.94
C LYS A 41 10.27 18.67 -8.48
N GLU A 42 10.77 17.82 -7.60
CA GLU A 42 11.28 16.47 -7.86
C GLU A 42 10.94 15.55 -6.68
N PHE A 43 10.93 14.25 -6.90
CA PHE A 43 10.81 13.25 -5.84
C PHE A 43 12.20 12.95 -5.28
N GLU A 44 12.32 13.05 -3.96
CA GLU A 44 13.51 12.62 -3.24
C GLU A 44 13.70 11.11 -3.40
N GLN A 45 14.95 10.67 -3.56
CA GLN A 45 15.27 9.25 -3.61
C GLN A 45 15.31 8.66 -2.20
N VAL A 46 14.80 7.44 -2.07
CA VAL A 46 14.79 6.66 -0.84
C VAL A 46 15.50 5.34 -1.08
N THR A 47 16.58 5.08 -0.34
CA THR A 47 17.23 3.78 -0.32
C THR A 47 16.48 2.87 0.64
N HIS A 48 16.04 1.70 0.16
CA HIS A 48 15.38 0.69 0.98
C HIS A 48 16.38 -0.01 1.89
N GLU A 49 16.09 -0.09 3.19
CA GLU A 49 16.92 -0.88 4.12
C GLU A 49 16.86 -2.37 3.82
N ILE A 50 15.69 -2.84 3.39
CA ILE A 50 15.45 -4.22 2.95
C ILE A 50 15.05 -4.17 1.48
N GLN A 51 15.80 -4.87 0.63
CA GLN A 51 15.54 -4.90 -0.79
C GLN A 51 14.10 -5.34 -1.11
N MET A 52 13.43 -4.57 -1.95
CA MET A 52 12.09 -4.88 -2.45
C MET A 52 12.18 -5.80 -3.66
N GLN A 53 12.32 -7.10 -3.42
CA GLN A 53 12.46 -8.11 -4.46
C GLN A 53 11.22 -8.21 -5.36
N SER A 54 11.45 -8.54 -6.63
CA SER A 54 10.39 -8.92 -7.56
C SER A 54 10.06 -10.40 -7.41
N LEU A 55 8.80 -10.76 -7.64
CA LEU A 55 8.39 -12.15 -7.73
C LEU A 55 8.82 -12.72 -9.10
N GLY A 56 9.24 -13.98 -9.11
CA GLY A 56 9.43 -14.73 -10.34
C GLY A 56 8.09 -15.22 -10.91
N ASP A 57 8.01 -15.33 -12.21
CA ASP A 57 6.81 -15.86 -12.89
C ASP A 57 6.97 -17.36 -13.15
N VAL A 58 5.87 -18.11 -13.04
CA VAL A 58 5.74 -19.50 -13.45
C VAL A 58 4.51 -19.65 -14.35
N PHE A 59 4.62 -20.48 -15.39
CA PHE A 59 3.59 -20.63 -16.41
C PHE A 59 3.08 -22.08 -16.54
N SER A 60 3.57 -23.00 -15.70
CA SER A 60 3.18 -24.39 -15.72
C SER A 60 3.25 -25.02 -14.33
N GLU A 61 2.49 -26.12 -14.15
CA GLU A 61 2.60 -26.95 -12.92
C GLU A 61 4.02 -27.49 -12.72
N LYS A 62 4.73 -27.81 -13.81
CA LYS A 62 6.11 -28.28 -13.76
C LYS A 62 7.01 -27.23 -13.13
N GLU A 63 6.93 -25.99 -13.60
CA GLU A 63 7.73 -24.87 -13.05
C GLU A 63 7.39 -24.59 -11.59
N LEU A 64 6.11 -24.74 -11.20
CA LEU A 64 5.68 -24.58 -9.81
C LEU A 64 6.25 -25.70 -8.92
N LYS A 65 6.30 -26.94 -9.41
CA LYS A 65 6.97 -28.05 -8.70
C LYS A 65 8.48 -27.88 -8.62
N GLU A 66 9.10 -27.31 -9.66
CA GLU A 66 10.53 -26.94 -9.62
C GLU A 66 10.80 -25.82 -8.60
N PHE A 67 9.87 -24.86 -8.45
CA PHE A 67 9.93 -23.86 -7.38
C PHE A 67 9.84 -24.52 -6.00
N ASP A 68 8.89 -25.43 -5.77
CA ASP A 68 8.78 -26.20 -4.52
C ASP A 68 10.08 -26.96 -4.22
N GLY A 69 10.67 -27.60 -5.22
CA GLY A 69 11.96 -28.28 -5.05
C GLY A 69 13.10 -27.36 -4.60
N ARG A 70 13.14 -26.13 -5.12
CA ARG A 70 14.12 -25.12 -4.67
C ARG A 70 13.87 -24.67 -3.24
N VAL A 71 12.61 -24.46 -2.86
CA VAL A 71 12.23 -24.08 -1.47
C VAL A 71 12.63 -25.20 -0.51
N ARG A 72 12.26 -26.45 -0.79
CA ARG A 72 12.62 -27.63 0.04
C ARG A 72 14.12 -27.83 0.18
N ALA A 73 14.88 -27.50 -0.84
CA ALA A 73 16.35 -27.56 -0.77
C ALA A 73 16.97 -26.45 0.09
N ALA A 74 16.23 -25.38 0.37
CA ALA A 74 16.73 -24.21 1.10
C ALA A 74 16.25 -24.18 2.58
N VAL A 75 15.29 -25.02 2.98
CA VAL A 75 14.76 -25.09 4.35
C VAL A 75 14.79 -26.53 4.87
N ASP A 76 14.94 -26.66 6.19
CA ASP A 76 14.98 -27.98 6.85
C ASP A 76 13.56 -28.51 7.20
N GLU A 77 12.55 -27.65 7.14
CA GLU A 77 11.18 -27.96 7.48
C GLU A 77 10.31 -28.12 6.23
N GLU A 78 9.20 -28.85 6.33
CA GLU A 78 8.20 -28.92 5.26
C GLU A 78 7.58 -27.54 5.01
N PRO A 79 7.68 -26.98 3.79
CA PRO A 79 7.15 -25.67 3.51
C PRO A 79 5.62 -25.68 3.40
N GLU A 80 4.98 -24.71 4.04
CA GLU A 80 3.57 -24.37 3.81
C GLU A 80 3.47 -23.21 2.80
N TYR A 81 2.40 -23.20 2.03
CA TYR A 81 2.16 -22.17 1.02
C TYR A 81 0.91 -21.36 1.31
N VAL A 82 0.88 -20.14 0.80
CA VAL A 82 -0.33 -19.32 0.75
C VAL A 82 -0.53 -18.87 -0.70
N VAL A 83 -1.64 -19.29 -1.27
CA VAL A 83 -2.07 -18.81 -2.60
C VAL A 83 -2.86 -17.53 -2.40
N GLU A 84 -2.47 -16.46 -3.10
CA GLU A 84 -3.14 -15.17 -3.01
C GLU A 84 -3.24 -14.49 -4.38
N MET A 85 -4.16 -13.54 -4.48
CA MET A 85 -4.31 -12.75 -5.71
C MET A 85 -3.13 -11.80 -5.88
N LYS A 86 -2.45 -11.87 -7.03
CA LYS A 86 -1.45 -10.87 -7.42
C LYS A 86 -2.16 -9.62 -7.95
N ILE A 87 -2.16 -8.57 -7.13
CA ILE A 87 -2.74 -7.29 -7.51
C ILE A 87 -1.87 -6.60 -8.55
N ASP A 88 -2.50 -6.00 -9.53
CA ASP A 88 -1.83 -5.26 -10.60
C ASP A 88 -1.91 -3.74 -10.35
N GLY A 89 -0.81 -3.17 -9.89
CA GLY A 89 -0.71 -1.77 -9.50
C GLY A 89 0.74 -1.29 -9.44
N LEU A 90 1.04 -0.44 -8.46
CA LEU A 90 2.39 0.04 -8.15
C LEU A 90 2.78 -0.40 -6.74
N SER A 91 3.90 -1.12 -6.64
CA SER A 91 4.42 -1.59 -5.36
C SER A 91 5.05 -0.45 -4.56
N VAL A 92 4.68 -0.38 -3.29
CA VAL A 92 5.14 0.66 -2.37
C VAL A 92 5.56 0.06 -1.03
N SER A 93 6.49 0.74 -0.35
CA SER A 93 6.80 0.55 1.06
C SER A 93 6.13 1.65 1.87
N LEU A 94 5.59 1.28 3.05
CA LEU A 94 5.00 2.17 4.04
C LEU A 94 5.75 1.98 5.36
N GLU A 95 6.38 3.03 5.85
CA GLU A 95 7.18 3.01 7.07
C GLU A 95 6.44 3.75 8.20
N TYR A 96 6.38 3.11 9.35
CA TYR A 96 5.76 3.63 10.56
C TYR A 96 6.73 3.62 11.73
N GLU A 97 6.71 4.69 12.52
CA GLU A 97 7.36 4.76 13.82
C GLU A 97 6.34 5.08 14.92
N ASN A 98 6.35 4.28 15.97
CA ASN A 98 5.42 4.43 17.10
C ASN A 98 3.95 4.57 16.64
N GLY A 99 3.58 3.80 15.59
CA GLY A 99 2.26 3.82 14.98
C GLY A 99 1.97 4.99 14.04
N ARG A 100 2.90 5.93 13.83
CA ARG A 100 2.71 7.07 12.92
C ARG A 100 3.30 6.80 11.56
N PHE A 101 2.56 7.11 10.50
CA PHE A 101 3.05 7.02 9.13
C PHE A 101 4.12 8.08 8.90
N MET A 102 5.35 7.63 8.68
CA MET A 102 6.51 8.50 8.54
C MET A 102 6.90 8.72 7.09
N ARG A 103 6.94 7.64 6.31
CA ARG A 103 7.42 7.69 4.93
C ARG A 103 6.75 6.62 4.08
N GLY A 104 6.49 6.96 2.82
CA GLY A 104 6.11 6.00 1.80
C GLY A 104 6.90 6.20 0.53
N SER A 105 7.36 5.10 -0.05
CA SER A 105 8.21 5.13 -1.25
C SER A 105 7.79 4.09 -2.28
N THR A 106 8.09 4.36 -3.55
CA THR A 106 7.95 3.37 -4.62
C THR A 106 9.02 2.30 -4.48
N ARG A 107 8.78 1.12 -5.06
CA ARG A 107 9.81 0.07 -5.12
C ARG A 107 11.05 0.53 -5.89
N GLY A 108 10.90 1.33 -6.95
CA GLY A 108 11.97 1.67 -7.86
C GLY A 108 12.60 0.44 -8.50
N ASP A 109 13.93 0.35 -8.46
CA ASP A 109 14.70 -0.82 -8.92
C ASP A 109 14.80 -1.95 -7.87
N GLY A 110 14.16 -1.75 -6.71
CA GLY A 110 14.20 -2.64 -5.56
C GLY A 110 15.20 -2.23 -4.49
N ASN A 111 16.18 -1.40 -4.80
CA ASN A 111 17.15 -0.84 -3.85
C ASN A 111 16.87 0.64 -3.57
N VAL A 112 16.50 1.39 -4.61
CA VAL A 112 16.21 2.83 -4.53
C VAL A 112 14.85 3.10 -5.16
N GLY A 113 13.98 3.76 -4.41
CA GLY A 113 12.67 4.24 -4.85
C GLY A 113 12.55 5.76 -4.76
N GLU A 114 11.33 6.26 -5.02
CA GLU A 114 10.99 7.68 -4.92
C GLU A 114 10.14 7.91 -3.67
N ASN A 115 10.43 8.95 -2.90
CA ASN A 115 9.59 9.39 -1.78
C ASN A 115 8.28 9.97 -2.31
N ILE A 116 7.19 9.25 -2.08
CA ILE A 116 5.84 9.63 -2.49
C ILE A 116 4.90 9.76 -1.29
N THR A 117 5.44 10.08 -0.12
CA THR A 117 4.71 10.13 1.16
C THR A 117 3.44 10.98 1.06
N GLU A 118 3.54 12.20 0.52
CA GLU A 118 2.40 13.10 0.43
C GLU A 118 1.30 12.57 -0.51
N ASN A 119 1.69 11.87 -1.57
CA ASN A 119 0.74 11.24 -2.48
C ASN A 119 0.06 10.03 -1.80
N LEU A 120 0.82 9.22 -1.04
CA LEU A 120 0.28 8.08 -0.31
C LEU A 120 -0.66 8.50 0.83
N LYS A 121 -0.42 9.63 1.49
CA LYS A 121 -1.35 10.21 2.47
C LYS A 121 -2.75 10.43 1.90
N THR A 122 -2.88 10.66 0.58
CA THR A 122 -4.18 10.85 -0.09
C THR A 122 -4.98 9.55 -0.26
N VAL A 123 -4.33 8.39 -0.14
CA VAL A 123 -4.99 7.07 -0.23
C VAL A 123 -5.67 6.77 1.10
N LYS A 124 -6.99 6.87 1.14
CA LYS A 124 -7.79 6.84 2.38
C LYS A 124 -7.66 5.54 3.18
N SER A 125 -7.38 4.42 2.52
CA SER A 125 -7.18 3.11 3.15
C SER A 125 -5.79 2.92 3.79
N ILE A 126 -4.87 3.89 3.64
CA ILE A 126 -3.62 3.92 4.40
C ILE A 126 -3.88 4.60 5.74
N PRO A 127 -3.75 3.89 6.89
CA PRO A 127 -3.85 4.51 8.20
C PRO A 127 -2.68 5.47 8.41
N LEU A 128 -2.95 6.72 8.81
CA LEU A 128 -1.89 7.67 9.17
C LEU A 128 -1.40 7.45 10.60
N VAL A 129 -2.26 6.89 11.45
CA VAL A 129 -1.96 6.49 12.82
C VAL A 129 -2.51 5.10 13.07
N ILE A 130 -1.72 4.24 13.69
CA ILE A 130 -2.07 2.87 14.09
C ILE A 130 -1.93 2.77 15.60
N GLU A 131 -3.02 2.47 16.28
CA GLU A 131 -3.00 2.24 17.73
C GLU A 131 -2.29 0.92 18.06
N ASN A 132 -1.54 0.90 19.14
CA ASN A 132 -0.82 -0.28 19.63
C ASN A 132 0.14 -0.91 18.59
N ALA A 133 0.63 -0.12 17.65
CA ALA A 133 1.58 -0.58 16.65
C ALA A 133 2.96 -0.87 17.26
N PRO A 134 3.76 -1.74 16.63
CA PRO A 134 5.17 -1.90 16.95
C PRO A 134 5.92 -0.58 16.84
N ARG A 135 7.04 -0.44 17.57
CA ARG A 135 7.87 0.77 17.51
C ARG A 135 8.30 1.09 16.08
N HIS A 136 8.77 0.09 15.36
CA HIS A 136 9.07 0.20 13.92
C HIS A 136 8.27 -0.85 13.17
N LEU A 137 7.61 -0.41 12.13
CA LEU A 137 6.85 -1.26 11.21
C LEU A 137 7.09 -0.78 9.79
N GLU A 138 7.53 -1.67 8.93
CA GLU A 138 7.56 -1.45 7.49
C GLU A 138 6.73 -2.52 6.80
N VAL A 139 5.76 -2.10 6.00
CA VAL A 139 4.89 -2.99 5.23
C VAL A 139 4.97 -2.70 3.74
N ARG A 140 4.78 -3.75 2.93
CA ARG A 140 4.63 -3.63 1.47
C ARG A 140 3.19 -3.74 1.07
N GLY A 141 2.80 -2.88 0.13
CA GLY A 141 1.49 -2.92 -0.49
C GLY A 141 1.55 -2.67 -1.98
N GLU A 142 0.45 -2.97 -2.66
CA GLU A 142 0.24 -2.63 -4.05
C GLU A 142 -0.87 -1.59 -4.15
N VAL A 143 -0.50 -0.37 -4.56
CA VAL A 143 -1.47 0.69 -4.83
C VAL A 143 -2.05 0.48 -6.22
N TYR A 144 -3.36 0.45 -6.30
CA TYR A 144 -4.09 0.21 -7.53
C TYR A 144 -5.17 1.26 -7.77
N MET A 145 -5.62 1.37 -9.00
CA MET A 145 -6.78 2.19 -9.35
C MET A 145 -8.02 1.29 -9.48
N PRO A 146 -9.04 1.47 -8.62
CA PRO A 146 -10.31 0.74 -8.78
C PRO A 146 -10.92 0.95 -10.16
N LYS A 147 -11.58 -0.07 -10.72
CA LYS A 147 -12.20 -0.02 -12.07
C LYS A 147 -13.09 1.20 -12.26
N LYS A 148 -13.89 1.55 -11.25
CA LYS A 148 -14.78 2.73 -11.27
C LYS A 148 -13.99 4.04 -11.37
N SER A 149 -12.89 4.16 -10.63
CA SER A 149 -12.01 5.34 -10.68
C SER A 149 -11.30 5.43 -12.03
N PHE A 150 -10.83 4.30 -12.57
CA PHE A 150 -10.18 4.23 -13.89
C PHE A 150 -11.11 4.70 -15.01
N ALA A 151 -12.36 4.22 -15.04
CA ALA A 151 -13.34 4.65 -16.02
C ALA A 151 -13.61 6.17 -15.94
N LYS A 152 -13.77 6.70 -14.71
CA LYS A 152 -13.98 8.14 -14.50
C LYS A 152 -12.79 8.97 -14.98
N VAL A 153 -11.58 8.59 -14.62
CA VAL A 153 -10.36 9.30 -15.00
C VAL A 153 -10.16 9.33 -16.52
N ASN A 154 -10.42 8.23 -17.20
CA ASN A 154 -10.30 8.18 -18.65
C ASN A 154 -11.40 9.01 -19.35
N ALA A 155 -12.62 8.99 -18.85
CA ALA A 155 -13.69 9.87 -19.38
C ALA A 155 -13.31 11.36 -19.25
N GLU A 156 -12.80 11.79 -18.07
CA GLU A 156 -12.32 13.16 -17.87
C GLU A 156 -11.18 13.53 -18.83
N LYS A 157 -10.27 12.59 -19.11
CA LYS A 157 -9.16 12.82 -20.06
C LYS A 157 -9.65 12.95 -21.51
N GLU A 158 -10.61 12.11 -21.92
CA GLU A 158 -11.25 12.20 -23.25
C GLU A 158 -11.96 13.54 -23.44
N GLU A 159 -12.73 13.99 -22.45
CA GLU A 159 -13.42 15.29 -22.47
C GLU A 159 -12.44 16.46 -22.60
N ASN A 160 -11.25 16.34 -21.99
CA ASN A 160 -10.19 17.35 -22.07
C ASN A 160 -9.29 17.22 -23.31
N GLY A 161 -9.50 16.23 -24.16
CA GLY A 161 -8.65 15.96 -25.32
C GLY A 161 -7.26 15.43 -24.98
N GLU A 162 -7.11 14.84 -23.77
CA GLU A 162 -5.86 14.26 -23.29
C GLU A 162 -5.78 12.76 -23.64
N ALA A 163 -4.55 12.24 -23.75
CA ALA A 163 -4.34 10.80 -23.92
C ALA A 163 -4.82 10.01 -22.69
N VAL A 164 -5.67 9.00 -22.92
CA VAL A 164 -6.18 8.11 -21.89
C VAL A 164 -5.12 7.13 -21.40
N PHE A 165 -5.30 6.61 -20.19
CA PHE A 165 -4.45 5.54 -19.67
C PHE A 165 -4.81 4.21 -20.32
N ALA A 166 -3.80 3.45 -20.73
CA ALA A 166 -3.97 2.15 -21.38
C ALA A 166 -4.56 1.07 -20.44
N ASN A 167 -4.23 1.14 -19.15
CA ASN A 167 -4.69 0.18 -18.16
C ASN A 167 -4.68 0.78 -16.74
N PRO A 168 -5.36 0.16 -15.75
CA PRO A 168 -5.42 0.64 -14.37
C PRO A 168 -4.06 0.72 -13.68
N ARG A 169 -3.10 -0.15 -14.01
CA ARG A 169 -1.74 -0.11 -13.45
C ARG A 169 -1.00 1.16 -13.86
N ASN A 170 -1.01 1.49 -15.15
CA ASN A 170 -0.38 2.72 -15.65
C ASN A 170 -1.07 3.97 -15.07
N ALA A 171 -2.40 3.92 -14.91
CA ALA A 171 -3.16 4.98 -14.28
C ALA A 171 -2.79 5.16 -12.80
N ALA A 172 -2.63 4.07 -12.04
CA ALA A 172 -2.18 4.12 -10.65
C ALA A 172 -0.76 4.69 -10.53
N ALA A 173 0.19 4.17 -11.32
CA ALA A 173 1.58 4.61 -11.32
C ALA A 173 1.70 6.09 -11.69
N GLY A 174 1.03 6.53 -12.77
CA GLY A 174 1.02 7.93 -13.19
C GLY A 174 0.34 8.86 -12.19
N SER A 175 -0.66 8.37 -11.46
CA SER A 175 -1.36 9.13 -10.42
C SER A 175 -0.54 9.27 -9.14
N LEU A 176 0.18 8.23 -8.71
CA LEU A 176 1.06 8.30 -7.54
C LEU A 176 2.30 9.16 -7.75
N ARG A 177 2.72 9.36 -8.99
CA ARG A 177 3.89 10.18 -9.35
C ARG A 177 3.50 11.59 -9.80
N GLN A 178 2.33 12.08 -9.37
CA GLN A 178 1.95 13.48 -9.55
C GLN A 178 2.73 14.36 -8.58
N LYS A 179 3.28 15.48 -9.07
CA LYS A 179 4.00 16.44 -8.23
C LYS A 179 3.07 17.21 -7.29
N ASP A 180 1.80 17.32 -7.64
CA ASP A 180 0.75 17.88 -6.79
C ASP A 180 -0.11 16.75 -6.18
N PRO A 181 -0.04 16.53 -4.86
CA PRO A 181 -0.85 15.51 -4.18
C PRO A 181 -2.37 15.72 -4.33
N LYS A 182 -2.83 16.95 -4.60
CA LYS A 182 -4.25 17.25 -4.85
C LYS A 182 -4.75 16.55 -6.12
N ILE A 183 -3.88 16.37 -7.12
CA ILE A 183 -4.22 15.60 -8.33
C ILE A 183 -4.36 14.12 -7.96
N THR A 184 -3.42 13.56 -7.18
CA THR A 184 -3.50 12.18 -6.69
C THR A 184 -4.78 11.93 -5.90
N ALA A 185 -5.16 12.85 -5.01
CA ALA A 185 -6.39 12.75 -4.21
C ALA A 185 -7.64 12.57 -5.06
N LYS A 186 -7.75 13.27 -6.19
CA LYS A 186 -8.89 13.19 -7.13
C LYS A 186 -8.98 11.84 -7.86
N ARG A 187 -7.89 11.06 -7.87
CA ARG A 187 -7.80 9.78 -8.58
C ARG A 187 -8.42 8.62 -7.80
N HIS A 188 -8.72 8.80 -6.50
CA HIS A 188 -9.32 7.80 -5.63
C HIS A 188 -8.63 6.43 -5.71
N LEU A 189 -7.31 6.44 -5.51
CA LEU A 189 -6.50 5.23 -5.45
C LEU A 189 -6.82 4.43 -4.18
N ASP A 190 -6.50 3.15 -4.21
CA ASP A 190 -6.66 2.24 -3.09
C ASP A 190 -5.42 1.33 -2.96
N ILE A 191 -5.26 0.62 -1.85
CA ILE A 191 -4.10 -0.23 -1.60
C ILE A 191 -4.53 -1.57 -1.01
N PHE A 192 -3.80 -2.63 -1.37
CA PHE A 192 -3.74 -3.86 -0.59
C PHE A 192 -2.35 -4.03 -0.01
N VAL A 193 -2.25 -4.25 1.29
CA VAL A 193 -1.00 -4.56 1.98
C VAL A 193 -0.88 -6.07 2.08
N PHE A 194 0.28 -6.61 1.67
CA PHE A 194 0.46 -8.04 1.50
C PHE A 194 1.70 -8.61 2.20
N ASN A 195 2.59 -7.75 2.71
CA ASN A 195 3.80 -8.24 3.38
C ASN A 195 4.29 -7.28 4.47
N ILE A 196 4.91 -7.83 5.50
CA ILE A 196 5.68 -7.10 6.51
C ILE A 196 7.16 -7.26 6.17
N GLN A 197 7.83 -6.15 5.85
CA GLN A 197 9.26 -6.12 5.58
C GLN A 197 10.07 -6.08 6.88
N ARG A 198 9.60 -5.28 7.84
CA ARG A 198 10.28 -5.08 9.12
C ARG A 198 9.26 -4.86 10.24
N ILE A 199 9.54 -5.48 11.37
CA ILE A 199 8.73 -5.34 12.58
C ILE A 199 9.61 -5.48 13.82
N ASN A 200 9.40 -4.61 14.81
CA ASN A 200 10.09 -4.72 16.09
C ASN A 200 9.22 -5.36 17.16
N GLY A 201 9.83 -6.25 17.95
CA GLY A 201 9.20 -6.79 19.15
C GLY A 201 8.14 -7.86 18.91
N LYS A 202 7.95 -8.31 17.67
CA LYS A 202 7.05 -9.44 17.34
C LYS A 202 7.74 -10.38 16.35
N VAL A 203 7.65 -11.67 16.62
CA VAL A 203 8.08 -12.73 15.71
C VAL A 203 6.85 -13.29 15.01
N LEU A 204 6.89 -13.34 13.68
CA LEU A 204 5.86 -13.91 12.83
C LEU A 204 6.49 -15.10 12.10
N THR A 205 5.90 -16.28 12.26
CA THR A 205 6.49 -17.54 11.79
C THR A 205 5.96 -17.98 10.43
N GLY A 206 4.94 -17.29 9.88
CA GLY A 206 4.35 -17.66 8.59
C GLY A 206 3.65 -16.50 7.92
N HIS A 207 3.48 -16.62 6.60
CA HIS A 207 2.88 -15.57 5.77
C HIS A 207 1.41 -15.32 6.14
N LYS A 208 0.62 -16.38 6.38
CA LYS A 208 -0.77 -16.22 6.84
C LYS A 208 -0.85 -15.42 8.14
N GLN A 209 0.01 -15.73 9.12
CA GLN A 209 0.07 -14.98 10.38
C GLN A 209 0.42 -13.50 10.15
N SER A 210 1.30 -13.21 9.20
CA SER A 210 1.65 -11.84 8.81
C SER A 210 0.45 -11.10 8.21
N LEU A 211 -0.33 -11.74 7.31
CA LEU A 211 -1.54 -11.16 6.73
C LEU A 211 -2.62 -10.89 7.80
N ASP A 212 -2.85 -11.83 8.71
CA ASP A 212 -3.80 -11.66 9.80
C ASP A 212 -3.39 -10.46 10.70
N TYR A 213 -2.11 -10.35 11.03
CA TYR A 213 -1.60 -9.25 11.83
C TYR A 213 -1.67 -7.89 11.11
N ILE A 214 -1.36 -7.83 9.81
CA ILE A 214 -1.55 -6.63 8.99
C ILE A 214 -3.01 -6.16 9.06
N LYS A 215 -3.96 -7.10 9.01
CA LYS A 215 -5.40 -6.80 9.12
C LYS A 215 -5.79 -6.30 10.51
N GLU A 216 -5.23 -6.88 11.59
CA GLU A 216 -5.42 -6.42 12.96
C GLU A 216 -4.94 -4.97 13.16
N LEU A 217 -3.86 -4.58 12.48
CA LEU A 217 -3.34 -3.21 12.48
C LEU A 217 -4.19 -2.22 11.67
N GLY A 218 -5.28 -2.67 11.05
CA GLY A 218 -6.22 -1.83 10.32
C GLY A 218 -5.87 -1.60 8.84
N PHE A 219 -4.89 -2.30 8.28
CA PHE A 219 -4.62 -2.25 6.86
C PHE A 219 -5.64 -3.08 6.06
N LYS A 220 -5.87 -2.67 4.83
CA LYS A 220 -6.62 -3.45 3.86
C LYS A 220 -5.71 -4.53 3.28
N THR A 221 -6.02 -5.79 3.54
CA THR A 221 -5.31 -6.95 3.00
C THR A 221 -6.03 -7.51 1.78
N ILE A 222 -5.33 -8.37 1.03
CA ILE A 222 -5.90 -9.10 -0.10
C ILE A 222 -7.14 -9.89 0.39
N PRO A 223 -8.30 -9.75 -0.30
CA PRO A 223 -9.57 -10.31 0.20
C PRO A 223 -9.64 -11.83 0.17
N PHE A 224 -8.85 -12.45 -0.73
CA PHE A 224 -8.84 -13.91 -0.90
C PHE A 224 -7.40 -14.42 -0.85
N TYR A 225 -7.12 -15.24 0.14
CA TYR A 225 -5.91 -16.03 0.23
C TYR A 225 -6.24 -17.41 0.81
N THR A 226 -5.55 -18.43 0.34
CA THR A 226 -5.79 -19.82 0.73
C THR A 226 -4.49 -20.43 1.25
N PRO A 227 -4.41 -20.80 2.52
CA PRO A 227 -3.31 -21.60 3.04
C PRO A 227 -3.35 -23.02 2.43
N CYS A 228 -2.18 -23.51 2.03
CA CYS A 228 -1.99 -24.82 1.42
C CYS A 228 -0.88 -25.55 2.18
N THR A 229 -1.10 -26.82 2.51
CA THR A 229 -0.15 -27.62 3.29
C THR A 229 1.02 -28.14 2.44
N ASN A 230 0.87 -28.12 1.12
CA ASN A 230 1.86 -28.58 0.14
C ASN A 230 1.62 -27.90 -1.21
N ILE A 231 2.51 -28.17 -2.16
CA ILE A 231 2.44 -27.56 -3.49
C ILE A 231 1.28 -28.11 -4.33
N GLU A 232 0.88 -29.37 -4.13
CA GLU A 232 -0.23 -30.00 -4.82
C GLU A 232 -1.58 -29.35 -4.48
N ASP A 233 -1.73 -28.88 -3.23
CA ASP A 233 -2.90 -28.12 -2.80
C ASP A 233 -2.90 -26.70 -3.39
N ALA A 234 -1.73 -26.11 -3.58
CA ALA A 234 -1.58 -24.80 -4.23
C ALA A 234 -1.87 -24.85 -5.74
N ILE A 235 -1.69 -26.00 -6.39
CA ILE A 235 -1.95 -26.22 -7.81
C ILE A 235 -3.45 -26.36 -8.11
N LYS A 236 -4.25 -26.91 -7.20
CA LYS A 236 -5.72 -27.08 -7.33
C LYS A 236 -6.47 -25.75 -7.30
#